data_bdc0a4cc7ad56146a56bafdc64b86c38
#
_entry.id   bdc0a4cc7ad56146a56bafdc64b86c38
#
_cell.length_a   1.000
_cell.length_b   1.000
_cell.length_c   1.000
_cell.angle_alpha   90.00
_cell.angle_beta   90.00
_cell.angle_gamma   90.00
#
_symmetry.space_group_name_H-M   'P 1'
#
loop_
_entity.id
_entity.type
_entity.pdbx_description
1 polymer ?
#
loop_
_entity_poly.entity_id
_entity_poly.type
_entity_poly.pdbx_seq_one_letter_code
_entity_poly.pdbx_strand_id
1 'polypeptide(L)'
;QLLIPLINEVFHTSYSEEEPFEQLRNEHYEKFGTVVTDSIIRIGSHIYHLECQSPRDETMVIRMFEYDVHASLNYRPDTKNPQLLLEFPNSAVLFLQGTKKIPDYLSCLIRFQDGSTHEYRVPTVKVQSYTLEEIKEKHLCMLIPFLPIRFRRHIPSDRKMQSAKSPDKRHDLEKKVQKSKEELTSFLQETILILDQEIAEGFLTETDKKLILMLLQKSMLRISYRNRNLCQEVYNMTEPVLKLPTDELFEV
;
A
#
# COMPACT_ATOMS: atom_id res chain seq x y z
N GLN A 1 2.33 9.65 -11.16
CA GLN A 1 1.98 8.66 -12.19
C GLN A 1 1.62 7.29 -11.57
N LEU A 2 2.44 6.71 -10.67
CA LEU A 2 2.20 5.38 -10.05
C LEU A 2 0.84 5.21 -9.35
N LEU A 3 0.17 6.31 -8.95
CA LEU A 3 -1.14 6.27 -8.29
C LEU A 3 -2.32 6.15 -9.26
N ILE A 4 -2.17 6.61 -10.51
CA ILE A 4 -3.27 6.66 -11.48
C ILE A 4 -3.86 5.25 -11.76
N PRO A 5 -3.06 4.20 -12.02
CA PRO A 5 -3.60 2.86 -12.21
C PRO A 5 -4.40 2.36 -10.99
N LEU A 6 -3.93 2.67 -9.76
CA LEU A 6 -4.65 2.31 -8.55
C LEU A 6 -5.98 3.06 -8.42
N ILE A 7 -6.02 4.36 -8.74
CA ILE A 7 -7.26 5.14 -8.78
C ILE A 7 -8.23 4.53 -9.80
N ASN A 8 -7.75 4.21 -11.00
CA ASN A 8 -8.57 3.60 -12.03
C ASN A 8 -9.16 2.26 -11.59
N GLU A 9 -8.36 1.40 -10.96
CA GLU A 9 -8.80 0.10 -10.46
C GLU A 9 -9.85 0.23 -9.34
N VAL A 10 -9.60 1.11 -8.37
CA VAL A 10 -10.43 1.21 -7.16
C VAL A 10 -11.75 1.93 -7.42
N PHE A 11 -11.72 2.98 -8.23
CA PHE A 11 -12.88 3.85 -8.47
C PHE A 11 -13.52 3.65 -9.84
N HIS A 12 -13.04 2.65 -10.61
CA HIS A 12 -13.54 2.32 -11.95
C HIS A 12 -13.51 3.52 -12.91
N THR A 13 -12.42 4.29 -12.82
CA THR A 13 -12.14 5.42 -13.70
C THR A 13 -11.22 4.99 -14.84
N SER A 14 -10.97 5.87 -15.80
CA SER A 14 -10.14 5.60 -16.99
C SER A 14 -9.23 6.79 -17.29
N TYR A 15 -8.58 7.33 -16.26
CA TYR A 15 -7.59 8.38 -16.43
C TYR A 15 -6.39 7.87 -17.22
N SER A 16 -5.85 8.72 -18.11
CA SER A 16 -4.54 8.48 -18.71
C SER A 16 -3.45 8.47 -17.64
N GLU A 17 -2.42 7.67 -17.81
CA GLU A 17 -1.28 7.64 -16.88
C GLU A 17 -0.52 8.97 -16.83
N GLU A 18 -0.62 9.77 -17.88
CA GLU A 18 -0.06 11.13 -17.95
C GLU A 18 -1.00 12.19 -17.37
N GLU A 19 -2.19 11.80 -16.90
CA GLU A 19 -3.16 12.74 -16.34
C GLU A 19 -2.52 13.55 -15.20
N PRO A 20 -2.55 14.89 -15.29
CA PRO A 20 -1.97 15.71 -14.25
C PRO A 20 -2.79 15.59 -12.96
N PHE A 21 -2.09 15.40 -11.86
CA PHE A 21 -2.70 15.37 -10.54
C PHE A 21 -1.96 16.27 -9.56
N GLU A 22 -2.68 16.73 -8.56
CA GLU A 22 -2.15 17.56 -7.49
C GLU A 22 -2.20 16.77 -6.17
N GLN A 23 -1.06 16.65 -5.48
CA GLN A 23 -1.03 16.17 -4.10
C GLN A 23 -1.57 17.28 -3.19
N LEU A 24 -2.68 17.04 -2.55
CA LEU A 24 -3.26 17.97 -1.58
C LEU A 24 -2.61 17.80 -0.20
N ARG A 25 -2.83 18.76 0.69
CA ARG A 25 -2.34 18.65 2.07
C ARG A 25 -3.05 17.51 2.80
N ASN A 26 -2.28 16.65 3.42
CA ASN A 26 -2.74 15.56 4.26
C ASN A 26 -2.72 15.88 5.76
N GLU A 27 -2.22 17.06 6.16
CA GLU A 27 -2.26 17.53 7.55
C GLU A 27 -3.26 18.65 7.69
N HIS A 28 -4.22 18.49 8.58
CA HIS A 28 -5.24 19.49 8.90
C HIS A 28 -5.09 19.89 10.36
N TYR A 29 -4.73 21.16 10.59
CA TYR A 29 -4.58 21.73 11.94
C TYR A 29 -5.92 22.24 12.44
N GLU A 30 -6.38 21.69 13.56
CA GLU A 30 -7.61 22.10 14.21
C GLU A 30 -7.37 22.59 15.64
N LYS A 31 -8.38 23.27 16.21
CA LYS A 31 -8.34 23.73 17.61
C LYS A 31 -8.12 22.58 18.62
N PHE A 32 -8.46 21.35 18.26
CA PHE A 32 -8.45 20.18 19.14
C PHE A 32 -7.44 19.08 18.72
N GLY A 33 -6.62 19.33 17.70
CA GLY A 33 -5.61 18.38 17.26
C GLY A 33 -5.25 18.50 15.78
N THR A 34 -4.32 17.67 15.35
CA THR A 34 -3.92 17.54 13.94
C THR A 34 -4.54 16.27 13.37
N VAL A 35 -5.29 16.39 12.31
CA VAL A 35 -5.77 15.24 11.50
C VAL A 35 -4.79 15.02 10.37
N VAL A 36 -4.25 13.81 10.26
CA VAL A 36 -3.30 13.42 9.20
C VAL A 36 -3.91 12.26 8.43
N THR A 37 -3.98 12.41 7.12
CA THR A 37 -4.42 11.38 6.17
C THR A 37 -3.24 10.82 5.38
N ASP A 38 -3.31 9.58 4.88
CA ASP A 38 -2.20 8.98 4.16
C ASP A 38 -1.99 9.64 2.79
N SER A 39 -3.04 9.79 1.99
CA SER A 39 -2.93 10.45 0.68
C SER A 39 -4.24 11.07 0.23
N ILE A 40 -4.22 12.36 -0.07
CA ILE A 40 -5.32 13.08 -0.73
C ILE A 40 -4.77 13.68 -2.02
N ILE A 41 -5.40 13.36 -3.15
CA ILE A 41 -5.01 13.86 -4.48
C ILE A 41 -6.21 14.44 -5.22
N ARG A 42 -5.94 15.41 -6.10
CA ARG A 42 -6.92 15.96 -7.03
C ARG A 42 -6.55 15.58 -8.46
N ILE A 43 -7.52 15.07 -9.20
CA ILE A 43 -7.42 14.81 -10.63
C ILE A 43 -8.58 15.55 -11.29
N GLY A 44 -8.27 16.59 -12.08
CA GLY A 44 -9.31 17.47 -12.62
C GLY A 44 -10.16 18.10 -11.50
N SER A 45 -11.47 17.86 -11.52
CA SER A 45 -12.41 18.32 -10.48
C SER A 45 -12.62 17.33 -9.33
N HIS A 46 -12.11 16.10 -9.43
CA HIS A 46 -12.35 15.04 -8.46
C HIS A 46 -11.24 14.94 -7.42
N ILE A 47 -11.64 14.70 -6.17
CA ILE A 47 -10.72 14.46 -5.06
C ILE A 47 -10.78 12.97 -4.71
N TYR A 48 -9.61 12.37 -4.50
CA TYR A 48 -9.42 10.98 -4.10
C TYR A 48 -8.67 10.93 -2.78
N HIS A 49 -9.17 10.11 -1.85
CA HIS A 49 -8.56 9.88 -0.56
C HIS A 49 -8.25 8.39 -0.39
N LEU A 50 -6.98 8.07 -0.25
CA LEU A 50 -6.51 6.71 -0.03
C LEU A 50 -5.88 6.61 1.36
N GLU A 51 -6.35 5.68 2.17
CA GLU A 51 -5.84 5.42 3.51
C GLU A 51 -5.29 3.99 3.61
N CYS A 52 -4.07 3.84 4.15
CA CYS A 52 -3.44 2.53 4.31
C CYS A 52 -3.64 2.00 5.73
N GLN A 53 -4.22 0.80 5.85
CA GLN A 53 -4.48 0.18 7.15
C GLN A 53 -3.78 -1.17 7.26
N SER A 54 -2.96 -1.35 8.30
CA SER A 54 -2.22 -2.61 8.51
C SER A 54 -3.08 -3.69 9.19
N PRO A 55 -3.61 -3.53 10.42
CA PRO A 55 -4.58 -4.46 10.98
C PRO A 55 -6.01 -4.06 10.61
N ARG A 56 -6.97 -5.00 10.75
CA ARG A 56 -8.38 -4.66 10.70
C ARG A 56 -8.75 -3.78 11.91
N ASP A 57 -9.34 -2.64 11.64
CA ASP A 57 -9.89 -1.71 12.62
C ASP A 57 -11.37 -1.49 12.30
N GLU A 58 -12.26 -1.84 13.22
CA GLU A 58 -13.70 -1.71 13.03
C GLU A 58 -14.17 -0.26 13.11
N THR A 59 -13.37 0.63 13.69
CA THR A 59 -13.65 2.06 13.76
C THR A 59 -13.13 2.83 12.53
N MET A 60 -12.45 2.15 11.61
CA MET A 60 -11.85 2.77 10.43
C MET A 60 -12.85 3.57 9.60
N VAL A 61 -14.09 3.10 9.45
CA VAL A 61 -15.13 3.82 8.72
C VAL A 61 -15.48 5.16 9.36
N ILE A 62 -15.40 5.27 10.68
CA ILE A 62 -15.65 6.53 11.41
C ILE A 62 -14.51 7.51 11.13
N ARG A 63 -13.26 7.05 11.18
CA ARG A 63 -12.10 7.87 10.84
C ARG A 63 -12.15 8.34 9.39
N MET A 64 -12.52 7.46 8.46
CA MET A 64 -12.69 7.84 7.05
C MET A 64 -13.74 8.92 6.89
N PHE A 65 -14.90 8.79 7.57
CA PHE A 65 -15.94 9.83 7.55
C PHE A 65 -15.41 11.17 8.08
N GLU A 66 -14.69 11.16 9.21
CA GLU A 66 -14.07 12.36 9.78
C GLU A 66 -13.10 13.01 8.78
N TYR A 67 -12.21 12.24 8.18
CA TYR A 67 -11.25 12.72 7.18
C TYR A 67 -11.95 13.30 5.94
N ASP A 68 -12.99 12.66 5.45
CA ASP A 68 -13.75 13.12 4.28
C ASP A 68 -14.54 14.39 4.56
N VAL A 69 -15.07 14.56 5.78
CA VAL A 69 -15.65 15.83 6.22
C VAL A 69 -14.60 16.95 6.19
N HIS A 70 -13.41 16.70 6.75
CA HIS A 70 -12.33 17.67 6.73
C HIS A 70 -11.88 18.02 5.31
N ALA A 71 -11.72 17.04 4.45
CA ALA A 71 -11.38 17.25 3.05
C ALA A 71 -12.44 18.09 2.34
N SER A 72 -13.73 17.77 2.52
CA SER A 72 -14.84 18.51 1.90
C SER A 72 -14.94 19.96 2.39
N LEU A 73 -14.57 20.23 3.63
CA LEU A 73 -14.55 21.60 4.18
C LEU A 73 -13.38 22.43 3.61
N ASN A 74 -12.22 21.81 3.41
CA ASN A 74 -11.00 22.49 2.97
C ASN A 74 -10.93 22.68 1.45
N TYR A 75 -11.50 21.76 0.69
CA TYR A 75 -11.40 21.71 -0.77
C TYR A 75 -12.75 21.90 -1.46
N ARG A 76 -13.61 22.74 -0.87
CA ARG A 76 -14.93 23.05 -1.43
C ARG A 76 -14.84 23.57 -2.86
N PRO A 77 -15.73 23.11 -3.75
CA PRO A 77 -15.82 23.69 -5.08
C PRO A 77 -16.25 25.18 -4.97
N ASP A 78 -15.62 26.01 -5.77
CA ASP A 78 -16.00 27.43 -5.88
C ASP A 78 -17.30 27.52 -6.70
N THR A 79 -18.43 27.40 -6.00
CA THR A 79 -19.74 27.46 -6.61
C THR A 79 -20.36 28.85 -6.39
N LYS A 80 -20.93 29.43 -7.45
CA LYS A 80 -21.75 30.65 -7.36
C LYS A 80 -23.13 30.38 -6.71
N ASN A 81 -23.36 29.18 -6.19
CA ASN A 81 -24.62 28.80 -5.54
C ASN A 81 -24.66 29.44 -4.14
N PRO A 82 -25.80 30.09 -3.75
CA PRO A 82 -25.98 30.61 -2.41
C PRO A 82 -26.03 29.54 -1.31
N GLN A 83 -26.28 28.27 -1.68
CA GLN A 83 -26.13 27.12 -0.77
C GLN A 83 -24.70 26.58 -0.81
N LEU A 84 -24.11 26.42 0.37
CA LEU A 84 -22.81 25.76 0.51
C LEU A 84 -22.95 24.29 0.14
N LEU A 85 -22.15 23.84 -0.84
CA LEU A 85 -22.02 22.43 -1.21
C LEU A 85 -20.78 21.86 -0.52
N LEU A 86 -20.95 20.76 0.21
CA LEU A 86 -19.87 19.92 0.70
C LEU A 86 -19.84 18.65 -0.17
N GLU A 87 -18.77 18.49 -0.92
CA GLU A 87 -18.57 17.34 -1.77
C GLU A 87 -17.49 16.44 -1.14
N PHE A 88 -17.87 15.22 -0.79
CA PHE A 88 -16.93 14.27 -0.20
C PHE A 88 -15.98 13.73 -1.27
N PRO A 89 -14.72 13.47 -0.91
CA PRO A 89 -13.79 12.81 -1.81
C PRO A 89 -14.24 11.39 -2.14
N ASN A 90 -13.72 10.85 -3.25
CA ASN A 90 -13.79 9.42 -3.52
C ASN A 90 -12.74 8.73 -2.64
N SER A 91 -13.19 8.03 -1.61
CA SER A 91 -12.31 7.49 -0.57
C SER A 91 -12.23 5.98 -0.61
N ALA A 92 -11.05 5.42 -0.32
CA ALA A 92 -10.85 3.97 -0.20
C ALA A 92 -9.82 3.62 0.88
N VAL A 93 -9.97 2.43 1.47
CA VAL A 93 -9.03 1.89 2.46
C VAL A 93 -8.25 0.71 1.89
N LEU A 94 -6.93 0.83 1.85
CA LEU A 94 -6.00 -0.22 1.45
C LEU A 94 -5.61 -1.06 2.66
N PHE A 95 -6.11 -2.28 2.76
CA PHE A 95 -5.72 -3.21 3.80
C PHE A 95 -4.45 -3.96 3.40
N LEU A 96 -3.35 -3.65 4.08
CA LEU A 96 -2.03 -4.21 3.81
C LEU A 96 -1.87 -5.65 4.33
N GLN A 97 -2.75 -6.11 5.22
CA GLN A 97 -2.70 -7.46 5.81
C GLN A 97 -4.08 -8.13 5.78
N GLY A 98 -4.07 -9.45 5.52
CA GLY A 98 -5.29 -10.26 5.53
C GLY A 98 -6.10 -10.12 4.24
N THR A 99 -7.02 -11.05 4.04
CA THR A 99 -7.92 -11.08 2.87
C THR A 99 -9.32 -11.58 3.27
N LYS A 100 -9.40 -12.73 3.95
CA LYS A 100 -10.66 -13.48 4.16
C LYS A 100 -11.70 -12.81 5.06
N LYS A 101 -11.31 -11.88 5.92
CA LYS A 101 -12.20 -11.22 6.90
C LYS A 101 -12.43 -9.74 6.61
N ILE A 102 -11.87 -9.23 5.53
CA ILE A 102 -12.04 -7.85 5.12
C ILE A 102 -13.25 -7.80 4.20
N PRO A 103 -14.30 -7.02 4.53
CA PRO A 103 -15.44 -6.83 3.64
C PRO A 103 -15.03 -6.07 2.38
N ASP A 104 -15.87 -6.04 1.35
CA ASP A 104 -15.59 -5.30 0.11
C ASP A 104 -15.76 -3.78 0.29
N TYR A 105 -16.49 -3.38 1.31
CA TYR A 105 -16.62 -2.00 1.75
C TYR A 105 -16.83 -1.92 3.27
N LEU A 106 -16.39 -0.80 3.86
CA LEU A 106 -16.75 -0.41 5.22
C LEU A 106 -17.98 0.48 5.14
N SER A 107 -18.90 0.39 6.11
CA SER A 107 -20.03 1.30 6.15
C SER A 107 -20.43 1.68 7.58
N CYS A 108 -21.04 2.85 7.72
CA CYS A 108 -21.75 3.26 8.91
C CYS A 108 -23.06 4.00 8.54
N LEU A 109 -24.03 3.94 9.43
CA LEU A 109 -25.28 4.68 9.29
C LEU A 109 -25.19 6.01 10.05
N ILE A 110 -25.44 7.10 9.34
CA ILE A 110 -25.52 8.44 9.90
C ILE A 110 -26.99 8.78 10.05
N ARG A 111 -27.42 9.05 11.29
CA ARG A 111 -28.80 9.47 11.58
C ARG A 111 -28.83 10.98 11.88
N PHE A 112 -29.66 11.69 11.14
CA PHE A 112 -29.88 13.12 11.34
C PHE A 112 -30.99 13.40 12.36
N GLN A 113 -31.07 14.64 12.82
CA GLN A 113 -32.04 15.07 13.85
C GLN A 113 -33.49 14.93 13.39
N ASP A 114 -33.76 15.06 12.10
CA ASP A 114 -35.07 14.86 11.48
C ASP A 114 -35.49 13.39 11.38
N GLY A 115 -34.62 12.45 11.84
CA GLY A 115 -34.83 11.01 11.78
C GLY A 115 -34.39 10.37 10.48
N SER A 116 -33.99 11.16 9.48
CA SER A 116 -33.42 10.60 8.23
C SER A 116 -32.10 9.87 8.49
N THR A 117 -31.81 8.87 7.67
CA THR A 117 -30.56 8.11 7.76
C THR A 117 -29.89 8.00 6.39
N HIS A 118 -28.58 8.18 6.39
CA HIS A 118 -27.74 7.99 5.21
C HIS A 118 -26.68 6.95 5.51
N GLU A 119 -26.41 6.05 4.56
CA GLU A 119 -25.30 5.11 4.67
C GLU A 119 -24.06 5.71 4.01
N TYR A 120 -23.01 5.92 4.81
CA TYR A 120 -21.69 6.26 4.31
C TYR A 120 -20.93 4.98 4.06
N ARG A 121 -20.38 4.82 2.84
CA ARG A 121 -19.65 3.63 2.39
C ARG A 121 -18.28 3.98 1.84
N VAL A 122 -17.28 3.16 2.19
CA VAL A 122 -15.90 3.27 1.70
C VAL A 122 -15.46 1.92 1.17
N PRO A 123 -15.09 1.79 -0.11
CA PRO A 123 -14.55 0.56 -0.68
C PRO A 123 -13.22 0.16 -0.04
N THR A 124 -12.95 -1.14 -0.02
CA THR A 124 -11.72 -1.68 0.54
C THR A 124 -10.89 -2.39 -0.53
N VAL A 125 -9.60 -2.14 -0.51
CA VAL A 125 -8.61 -2.82 -1.34
C VAL A 125 -7.87 -3.85 -0.49
N LYS A 126 -7.96 -5.12 -0.87
CA LYS A 126 -7.29 -6.22 -0.18
C LYS A 126 -5.94 -6.47 -0.84
N VAL A 127 -4.91 -5.70 -0.47
CA VAL A 127 -3.60 -5.73 -1.15
C VAL A 127 -3.03 -7.15 -1.27
N GLN A 128 -3.25 -8.01 -0.27
CA GLN A 128 -2.73 -9.38 -0.28
C GLN A 128 -3.53 -10.35 -1.18
N SER A 129 -4.62 -9.94 -1.81
CA SER A 129 -5.34 -10.76 -2.78
C SER A 129 -4.75 -10.69 -4.19
N TYR A 130 -4.04 -9.62 -4.52
CA TYR A 130 -3.42 -9.46 -5.83
C TYR A 130 -2.25 -10.42 -6.03
N THR A 131 -2.17 -11.04 -7.20
CA THR A 131 -0.98 -11.76 -7.69
C THR A 131 -0.04 -10.79 -8.41
N LEU A 132 1.17 -11.24 -8.72
CA LEU A 132 2.11 -10.42 -9.51
C LEU A 132 1.62 -10.26 -10.96
N GLU A 133 0.96 -11.29 -11.51
CA GLU A 133 0.33 -11.24 -12.84
C GLU A 133 -0.76 -10.18 -12.91
N GLU A 134 -1.69 -10.16 -11.93
CA GLU A 134 -2.75 -9.14 -11.86
C GLU A 134 -2.18 -7.73 -11.68
N ILE A 135 -1.09 -7.60 -10.91
CA ILE A 135 -0.39 -6.32 -10.75
C ILE A 135 0.18 -5.84 -12.07
N LYS A 136 0.78 -6.73 -12.85
CA LYS A 136 1.29 -6.40 -14.18
C LYS A 136 0.15 -6.03 -15.13
N GLU A 137 -0.88 -6.87 -15.24
CA GLU A 137 -2.02 -6.62 -16.14
C GLU A 137 -2.71 -5.28 -15.89
N LYS A 138 -2.70 -4.81 -14.64
CA LYS A 138 -3.39 -3.58 -14.20
C LYS A 138 -2.43 -2.43 -13.89
N HIS A 139 -1.15 -2.58 -14.15
CA HIS A 139 -0.07 -1.61 -13.86
C HIS A 139 -0.03 -1.15 -12.38
N LEU A 140 -0.41 -2.02 -11.43
CA LEU A 140 -0.51 -1.70 -10.00
C LEU A 140 0.83 -1.82 -9.26
N CYS A 141 1.94 -1.46 -9.92
CA CYS A 141 3.31 -1.65 -9.41
C CYS A 141 3.57 -1.01 -8.04
N MET A 142 2.84 0.05 -7.70
CA MET A 142 2.92 0.67 -6.37
C MET A 142 2.49 -0.25 -5.21
N LEU A 143 1.74 -1.33 -5.47
CA LEU A 143 1.34 -2.31 -4.45
C LEU A 143 2.43 -3.35 -4.15
N ILE A 144 3.40 -3.53 -5.05
CA ILE A 144 4.48 -4.53 -4.93
C ILE A 144 5.20 -4.49 -3.57
N PRO A 145 5.59 -3.31 -3.04
CA PRO A 145 6.30 -3.23 -1.76
C PRO A 145 5.54 -3.83 -0.56
N PHE A 146 4.22 -3.94 -0.64
CA PHE A 146 3.39 -4.47 0.44
C PHE A 146 3.15 -5.98 0.34
N LEU A 147 3.37 -6.61 -0.82
CA LEU A 147 3.10 -8.03 -1.04
C LEU A 147 3.94 -8.97 -0.16
N PRO A 148 5.21 -8.69 0.17
CA PRO A 148 6.00 -9.58 1.03
C PRO A 148 5.39 -9.81 2.42
N ILE A 149 4.49 -8.95 2.88
CA ILE A 149 3.81 -9.10 4.18
C ILE A 149 3.13 -10.47 4.32
N ARG A 150 2.69 -11.09 3.21
CA ARG A 150 2.10 -12.44 3.16
C ARG A 150 3.03 -13.53 3.68
N PHE A 151 4.34 -13.39 3.47
CA PHE A 151 5.35 -14.37 3.88
C PHE A 151 5.68 -14.30 5.38
N ARG A 152 5.37 -13.19 6.06
CA ARG A 152 5.75 -12.95 7.46
C ARG A 152 5.38 -14.08 8.42
N ARG A 153 4.22 -14.72 8.21
CA ARG A 153 3.73 -15.79 9.11
C ARG A 153 4.51 -17.10 8.97
N HIS A 154 5.20 -17.29 7.87
CA HIS A 154 5.98 -18.49 7.56
C HIS A 154 7.39 -18.43 8.14
N ILE A 155 7.89 -17.22 8.45
CA ILE A 155 9.25 -17.00 8.92
C ILE A 155 9.37 -17.30 10.42
N PRO A 156 10.12 -18.34 10.82
CA PRO A 156 10.42 -18.63 12.23
C PRO A 156 11.32 -17.54 12.82
N SER A 157 11.02 -17.10 14.03
CA SER A 157 11.89 -16.17 14.77
C SER A 157 13.09 -16.89 15.40
N ASP A 158 14.19 -16.16 15.64
CA ASP A 158 15.37 -16.67 16.36
C ASP A 158 14.99 -17.27 17.72
N ARG A 159 14.08 -16.61 18.45
CA ARG A 159 13.57 -17.13 19.73
C ARG A 159 12.93 -18.51 19.58
N LYS A 160 12.16 -18.71 18.51
CA LYS A 160 11.52 -20.01 18.22
C LYS A 160 12.56 -21.05 17.81
N MET A 161 13.56 -20.67 17.05
CA MET A 161 14.69 -21.53 16.67
C MET A 161 15.47 -22.01 17.89
N GLN A 162 15.84 -21.08 18.79
CA GLN A 162 16.58 -21.36 20.02
C GLN A 162 15.79 -22.22 21.02
N SER A 163 14.47 -22.06 21.09
CA SER A 163 13.59 -22.81 21.99
C SER A 163 13.32 -24.24 21.53
N ALA A 164 13.70 -24.62 20.33
CA ALA A 164 13.50 -25.96 19.78
C ALA A 164 14.49 -26.96 20.41
N LYS A 165 14.00 -27.73 21.42
CA LYS A 165 14.80 -28.71 22.15
C LYS A 165 15.03 -30.03 21.41
N SER A 166 14.13 -30.40 20.50
CA SER A 166 14.21 -31.62 19.70
C SER A 166 14.94 -31.37 18.40
N PRO A 167 15.89 -32.26 17.98
CA PRO A 167 16.53 -32.17 16.66
C PRO A 167 15.54 -32.09 15.51
N ASP A 168 14.48 -32.90 15.55
CA ASP A 168 13.45 -32.91 14.48
C ASP A 168 12.74 -31.56 14.36
N LYS A 169 12.36 -30.95 15.51
CA LYS A 169 11.72 -29.61 15.51
C LYS A 169 12.67 -28.54 14.98
N ARG A 170 13.95 -28.65 15.30
CA ARG A 170 14.97 -27.73 14.79
C ARG A 170 15.11 -27.84 13.29
N HIS A 171 15.20 -29.06 12.79
CA HIS A 171 15.27 -29.35 11.35
C HIS A 171 14.04 -28.83 10.59
N ASP A 172 12.82 -29.02 11.14
CA ASP A 172 11.59 -28.47 10.55
C ASP A 172 11.59 -26.95 10.47
N LEU A 173 12.13 -26.27 11.50
CA LEU A 173 12.23 -24.83 11.49
C LEU A 173 13.28 -24.33 10.50
N GLU A 174 14.41 -25.01 10.38
CA GLU A 174 15.47 -24.72 9.38
C GLU A 174 14.93 -24.86 7.96
N LYS A 175 14.16 -25.94 7.68
CA LYS A 175 13.45 -26.08 6.39
C LYS A 175 12.49 -24.92 6.10
N LYS A 176 11.77 -24.44 7.11
CA LYS A 176 10.86 -23.28 6.96
C LYS A 176 11.63 -21.99 6.66
N VAL A 177 12.78 -21.78 7.28
CA VAL A 177 13.64 -20.61 6.97
C VAL A 177 14.15 -20.71 5.53
N GLN A 178 14.65 -21.89 5.14
CA GLN A 178 15.14 -22.12 3.77
C GLN A 178 14.05 -21.90 2.74
N LYS A 179 12.84 -22.45 2.97
CA LYS A 179 11.68 -22.22 2.11
C LYS A 179 11.31 -20.74 2.02
N SER A 180 11.31 -20.01 3.14
CA SER A 180 11.03 -18.57 3.14
C SER A 180 12.08 -17.77 2.37
N LYS A 181 13.36 -18.19 2.42
CA LYS A 181 14.42 -17.58 1.59
C LYS A 181 14.15 -17.79 0.11
N GLU A 182 13.81 -19.02 -0.30
CA GLU A 182 13.49 -19.36 -1.69
C GLU A 182 12.28 -18.57 -2.20
N GLU A 183 11.20 -18.52 -1.41
CA GLU A 183 9.98 -17.74 -1.74
C GLU A 183 10.29 -16.24 -1.91
N LEU A 184 11.10 -15.65 -1.03
CA LEU A 184 11.48 -14.23 -1.13
C LEU A 184 12.42 -13.97 -2.31
N THR A 185 13.32 -14.90 -2.62
CA THR A 185 14.23 -14.79 -3.77
C THR A 185 13.45 -14.87 -5.09
N SER A 186 12.55 -15.84 -5.23
CA SER A 186 11.69 -15.97 -6.41
C SER A 186 10.82 -14.72 -6.59
N PHE A 187 10.20 -14.26 -5.52
CA PHE A 187 9.38 -13.07 -5.53
C PHE A 187 10.15 -11.81 -5.97
N LEU A 188 11.40 -11.64 -5.50
CA LEU A 188 12.27 -10.52 -5.92
C LEU A 188 12.60 -10.60 -7.41
N GLN A 189 12.99 -11.80 -7.88
CA GLN A 189 13.34 -12.01 -9.29
C GLN A 189 12.16 -11.75 -10.22
N GLU A 190 10.99 -12.28 -9.90
CA GLU A 190 9.76 -12.04 -10.65
C GLU A 190 9.38 -10.54 -10.66
N THR A 191 9.51 -9.88 -9.51
CA THR A 191 9.29 -8.43 -9.40
C THR A 191 10.21 -7.64 -10.31
N ILE A 192 11.50 -7.95 -10.34
CA ILE A 192 12.45 -7.26 -11.21
C ILE A 192 12.06 -7.41 -12.68
N LEU A 193 11.70 -8.62 -13.10
CA LEU A 193 11.27 -8.89 -14.48
C LEU A 193 10.02 -8.08 -14.86
N ILE A 194 9.04 -7.98 -13.95
CA ILE A 194 7.84 -7.18 -14.17
C ILE A 194 8.20 -5.70 -14.30
N LEU A 195 9.00 -5.17 -13.38
CA LEU A 195 9.40 -3.76 -13.42
C LEU A 195 10.20 -3.41 -14.68
N ASP A 196 11.06 -4.33 -15.15
CA ASP A 196 11.80 -4.15 -16.41
C ASP A 196 10.86 -4.12 -17.63
N GLN A 197 9.83 -4.95 -17.63
CA GLN A 197 8.80 -4.95 -18.68
C GLN A 197 7.98 -3.67 -18.66
N GLU A 198 7.53 -3.21 -17.50
CA GLU A 198 6.80 -1.95 -17.33
C GLU A 198 7.61 -0.73 -17.82
N ILE A 199 8.94 -0.74 -17.62
CA ILE A 199 9.82 0.29 -18.17
C ILE A 199 9.90 0.18 -19.71
N ALA A 200 10.07 -1.04 -20.24
CA ALA A 200 10.16 -1.25 -21.68
C ALA A 200 8.87 -0.88 -22.40
N GLU A 201 7.72 -1.03 -21.75
CA GLU A 201 6.40 -0.65 -22.23
C GLU A 201 6.08 0.86 -22.01
N GLY A 202 6.91 1.58 -21.26
CA GLY A 202 6.80 3.03 -21.01
C GLY A 202 5.91 3.42 -19.81
N PHE A 203 5.43 2.46 -19.04
CA PHE A 203 4.58 2.71 -17.85
C PHE A 203 5.39 3.16 -16.63
N LEU A 204 6.67 2.77 -16.54
CA LEU A 204 7.56 3.14 -15.45
C LEU A 204 8.84 3.80 -15.95
N THR A 205 9.44 4.62 -15.09
CA THR A 205 10.81 5.11 -15.24
C THR A 205 11.79 4.27 -14.41
N GLU A 206 13.10 4.37 -14.71
CA GLU A 206 14.15 3.78 -13.86
C GLU A 206 14.09 4.32 -12.42
N THR A 207 13.69 5.58 -12.25
CA THR A 207 13.51 6.19 -10.93
C THR A 207 12.35 5.53 -10.17
N ASP A 208 11.23 5.26 -10.83
CA ASP A 208 10.10 4.56 -10.23
C ASP A 208 10.47 3.14 -9.82
N LYS A 209 11.16 2.40 -10.69
CA LYS A 209 11.70 1.07 -10.38
C LYS A 209 12.58 1.10 -9.14
N LYS A 210 13.55 2.02 -9.09
CA LYS A 210 14.43 2.17 -7.92
C LYS A 210 13.65 2.45 -6.64
N LEU A 211 12.66 3.34 -6.69
CA LEU A 211 11.80 3.65 -5.55
C LEU A 211 11.03 2.41 -5.07
N ILE A 212 10.40 1.69 -5.99
CA ILE A 212 9.64 0.46 -5.68
C ILE A 212 10.56 -0.58 -5.04
N LEU A 213 11.75 -0.82 -5.61
CA LEU A 213 12.72 -1.79 -5.07
C LEU A 213 13.26 -1.37 -3.70
N MET A 214 13.49 -0.07 -3.45
CA MET A 214 13.88 0.42 -2.12
C MET A 214 12.79 0.19 -1.07
N LEU A 215 11.53 0.43 -1.41
CA LEU A 215 10.39 0.18 -0.53
C LEU A 215 10.18 -1.33 -0.31
N LEU A 216 10.37 -2.13 -1.37
CA LEU A 216 10.33 -3.59 -1.31
C LEU A 216 11.40 -4.14 -0.36
N GLN A 217 12.65 -3.69 -0.49
CA GLN A 217 13.73 -4.07 0.44
C GLN A 217 13.34 -3.77 1.89
N LYS A 218 12.87 -2.55 2.19
CA LYS A 218 12.43 -2.17 3.54
C LYS A 218 11.34 -3.10 4.07
N SER A 219 10.38 -3.48 3.22
CA SER A 219 9.32 -4.40 3.59
C SER A 219 9.85 -5.81 3.87
N MET A 220 10.70 -6.35 2.99
CA MET A 220 11.31 -7.68 3.15
C MET A 220 12.19 -7.75 4.41
N LEU A 221 12.99 -6.73 4.69
CA LEU A 221 13.78 -6.63 5.94
C LEU A 221 12.86 -6.58 7.16
N ARG A 222 11.76 -5.82 7.09
CA ARG A 222 10.80 -5.72 8.20
C ARG A 222 10.07 -7.02 8.52
N ILE A 223 9.77 -7.85 7.54
CA ILE A 223 9.14 -9.15 7.80
C ILE A 223 10.12 -10.19 8.31
N SER A 224 11.41 -10.10 7.93
CA SER A 224 12.48 -11.02 8.33
C SER A 224 13.23 -10.63 9.60
N TYR A 225 13.04 -9.42 10.15
CA TYR A 225 13.84 -8.85 11.26
C TYR A 225 13.93 -9.73 12.51
N ARG A 226 12.96 -10.64 12.75
CA ARG A 226 12.95 -11.58 13.86
C ARG A 226 13.81 -12.82 13.64
N ASN A 227 14.37 -13.00 12.44
CA ASN A 227 15.33 -14.03 12.07
C ASN A 227 16.55 -13.35 11.47
N ARG A 228 17.61 -13.22 12.26
CA ARG A 228 18.81 -12.45 11.88
C ARG A 228 19.48 -12.99 10.62
N ASN A 229 19.58 -14.32 10.50
CA ASN A 229 20.21 -14.94 9.36
C ASN A 229 19.42 -14.64 8.07
N LEU A 230 18.10 -14.84 8.10
CA LEU A 230 17.25 -14.53 6.95
C LEU A 230 17.27 -13.04 6.64
N CYS A 231 17.30 -12.16 7.66
CA CYS A 231 17.39 -10.72 7.48
C CYS A 231 18.67 -10.33 6.74
N GLN A 232 19.82 -10.92 7.11
CA GLN A 232 21.10 -10.70 6.42
C GLN A 232 21.05 -11.21 4.98
N GLU A 233 20.45 -12.38 4.75
CA GLU A 233 20.28 -12.93 3.39
C GLU A 233 19.40 -12.02 2.52
N VAL A 234 18.29 -11.49 3.09
CA VAL A 234 17.44 -10.52 2.40
C VAL A 234 18.22 -9.26 2.03
N TYR A 235 19.03 -8.74 2.93
CA TYR A 235 19.88 -7.59 2.65
C TYR A 235 20.84 -7.90 1.47
N ASN A 236 21.55 -9.01 1.55
CA ASN A 236 22.54 -9.42 0.54
C ASN A 236 21.92 -9.64 -0.85
N MET A 237 20.67 -10.13 -0.94
CA MET A 237 20.00 -10.35 -2.22
C MET A 237 19.39 -9.06 -2.82
N THR A 238 19.05 -8.09 -1.99
CA THR A 238 18.38 -6.86 -2.44
C THR A 238 19.34 -5.70 -2.69
N GLU A 239 20.47 -5.63 -1.97
CA GLU A 239 21.45 -4.55 -2.13
C GLU A 239 22.00 -4.41 -3.55
N PRO A 240 22.41 -5.50 -4.26
CA PRO A 240 22.95 -5.37 -5.62
C PRO A 240 21.94 -4.80 -6.62
N VAL A 241 20.64 -5.05 -6.40
CA VAL A 241 19.58 -4.60 -7.30
C VAL A 241 19.25 -3.11 -7.15
N LEU A 242 19.67 -2.50 -6.03
CA LEU A 242 19.47 -1.08 -5.75
C LEU A 242 20.60 -0.21 -6.28
N LYS A 243 21.77 -0.79 -6.58
CA LYS A 243 22.89 -0.07 -7.18
C LYS A 243 22.57 0.24 -8.63
N LEU A 244 22.57 1.53 -8.97
CA LEU A 244 22.53 1.94 -10.38
C LEU A 244 23.91 1.75 -11.01
N PRO A 245 24.02 1.53 -12.34
CA PRO A 245 25.30 1.52 -13.04
C PRO A 245 26.13 2.80 -12.84
N THR A 246 25.47 3.92 -12.56
CA THR A 246 26.10 5.21 -12.24
C THR A 246 26.67 5.26 -10.82
N ASP A 247 26.17 4.46 -9.89
CA ASP A 247 26.68 4.43 -8.50
C ASP A 247 28.09 3.82 -8.45
N GLU A 248 28.44 2.90 -9.39
CA GLU A 248 29.79 2.33 -9.53
C GLU A 248 30.84 3.34 -9.99
N LEU A 249 30.44 4.47 -10.61
CA LEU A 249 31.35 5.53 -11.06
C LEU A 249 31.83 6.43 -9.92
N PHE A 250 31.23 6.37 -8.75
CA PHE A 250 31.57 7.20 -7.59
C PHE A 250 32.20 6.43 -6.42
N GLU A 251 32.38 5.10 -6.53
CA GLU A 251 33.16 4.30 -5.60
C GLU A 251 34.64 4.33 -6.01
N VAL A 252 35.33 5.49 -5.80
CA VAL A 252 36.79 5.65 -5.96
C VAL A 252 37.39 6.12 -4.66
#